data_def1e2addaec945e96d42cf6312d01a4
#
_entry.id   def1e2addaec945e96d42cf6312d01a4
#
_cell.length_a   1.000
_cell.length_b   1.000
_cell.length_c   1.000
_cell.angle_alpha   90.00
_cell.angle_beta   90.00
_cell.angle_gamma   90.00
#
_symmetry.space_group_name_H-M   'P 1'
#
loop_
_entity.id
_entity.type
_entity.pdbx_description
1 polymer ?
#
loop_
_entity_poly.entity_id
_entity_poly.type
_entity_poly.pdbx_seq_one_letter_code
_entity_poly.pdbx_strand_id
1 'polypeptide(L)'
;MSVLLSKLFHYVLLTSAKYSIDESHAVKHSMDVLHFAHNIMQSEAPKSPWLLNQERVVYVSAIVHDMCDKKYMNEKQGIRNIEEYLKDDLTAGEMNAVKLIISTMSYSTVKKNGFPELGPYAAAYHVVRESDLLAAYDFDRCMVYDMYASNASVEQAFEHASTLFENRVLKHNDHGLFTTDYAKRESLVLHSQALGRIQSWRNILTTSRGF
;
A
#
# COMPACT_ATOMS: atom_id res chain seq x y z
N MET A 1 -13.38 15.56 7.73
CA MET A 1 -12.76 14.28 7.30
C MET A 1 -13.66 13.46 6.37
N SER A 2 -14.91 13.11 6.70
CA SER A 2 -15.74 12.22 5.85
C SER A 2 -15.92 12.70 4.40
N VAL A 3 -16.13 14.01 4.18
CA VAL A 3 -16.23 14.60 2.83
C VAL A 3 -14.95 14.40 2.03
N LEU A 4 -13.79 14.61 2.67
CA LEU A 4 -12.49 14.39 2.03
C LEU A 4 -12.29 12.91 1.66
N LEU A 5 -12.62 11.98 2.56
CA LEU A 5 -12.53 10.54 2.27
C LEU A 5 -13.40 10.14 1.08
N SER A 6 -14.66 10.64 1.02
CA SER A 6 -15.54 10.39 -0.13
C SER A 6 -14.94 10.92 -1.44
N LYS A 7 -14.35 12.13 -1.40
CA LYS A 7 -13.66 12.74 -2.54
C LYS A 7 -12.46 11.89 -3.00
N LEU A 8 -11.65 11.42 -2.06
CA LEU A 8 -10.46 10.60 -2.33
C LEU A 8 -10.82 9.26 -2.97
N PHE A 9 -11.79 8.52 -2.42
CA PHE A 9 -12.22 7.25 -3.00
C PHE A 9 -12.87 7.44 -4.38
N HIS A 10 -13.59 8.55 -4.59
CA HIS A 10 -14.08 8.89 -5.92
C HIS A 10 -12.93 9.13 -6.90
N TYR A 11 -11.86 9.82 -6.47
CA TYR A 11 -10.66 10.00 -7.27
C TYR A 11 -10.00 8.66 -7.63
N VAL A 12 -9.88 7.74 -6.65
CA VAL A 12 -9.33 6.38 -6.91
C VAL A 12 -10.16 5.65 -7.95
N LEU A 13 -11.51 5.64 -7.82
CA LEU A 13 -12.41 5.01 -8.78
C LEU A 13 -12.24 5.56 -10.20
N LEU A 14 -12.24 6.89 -10.35
CA LEU A 14 -12.09 7.54 -11.65
C LEU A 14 -10.72 7.30 -12.27
N THR A 15 -9.66 7.34 -11.45
CA THR A 15 -8.28 7.13 -11.90
C THR A 15 -8.06 5.67 -12.30
N SER A 16 -8.57 4.72 -11.51
CA SER A 16 -8.48 3.30 -11.83
C SER A 16 -9.19 2.98 -13.13
N ALA A 17 -10.40 3.50 -13.34
CA ALA A 17 -11.12 3.33 -14.60
C ALA A 17 -10.38 3.94 -15.80
N LYS A 18 -9.82 5.15 -15.63
CA LYS A 18 -9.12 5.87 -16.71
C LYS A 18 -7.83 5.20 -17.16
N TYR A 19 -7.07 4.65 -16.22
CA TYR A 19 -5.74 4.09 -16.49
C TYR A 19 -5.71 2.57 -16.43
N SER A 20 -6.88 1.92 -16.34
CA SER A 20 -7.01 0.47 -16.24
C SER A 20 -6.17 -0.12 -15.09
N ILE A 21 -6.21 0.56 -13.93
CA ILE A 21 -5.60 0.03 -12.71
C ILE A 21 -6.47 -1.12 -12.22
N ASP A 22 -5.87 -2.29 -12.09
CA ASP A 22 -6.59 -3.50 -11.68
C ASP A 22 -6.92 -3.52 -10.17
N GLU A 23 -7.77 -4.45 -9.76
CA GLU A 23 -8.26 -4.56 -8.38
C GLU A 23 -7.15 -4.74 -7.34
N SER A 24 -5.98 -5.24 -7.73
CA SER A 24 -4.84 -5.39 -6.82
C SER A 24 -4.25 -4.06 -6.33
N HIS A 25 -4.50 -2.95 -7.07
CA HIS A 25 -4.03 -1.60 -6.76
C HIS A 25 -5.16 -0.55 -6.72
N ALA A 26 -6.43 -1.00 -6.82
CA ALA A 26 -7.59 -0.14 -6.87
C ALA A 26 -8.19 0.15 -5.45
N VAL A 27 -9.52 0.34 -5.40
CA VAL A 27 -10.23 0.83 -4.21
C VAL A 27 -10.04 -0.08 -2.99
N LYS A 28 -10.13 -1.40 -3.15
CA LYS A 28 -9.99 -2.34 -2.02
C LYS A 28 -8.63 -2.19 -1.34
N HIS A 29 -7.55 -2.14 -2.13
CA HIS A 29 -6.21 -1.94 -1.61
C HIS A 29 -6.07 -0.59 -0.90
N SER A 30 -6.56 0.50 -1.51
CA SER A 30 -6.56 1.82 -0.86
C SER A 30 -7.33 1.83 0.48
N MET A 31 -8.43 1.06 0.59
CA MET A 31 -9.16 0.91 1.85
C MET A 31 -8.35 0.14 2.90
N ASP A 32 -7.68 -0.94 2.51
CA ASP A 32 -6.85 -1.73 3.41
C ASP A 32 -5.67 -0.89 3.94
N VAL A 33 -4.99 -0.17 3.06
CA VAL A 33 -3.88 0.72 3.45
C VAL A 33 -4.37 1.83 4.38
N LEU A 34 -5.53 2.45 4.10
CA LEU A 34 -6.14 3.43 5.01
C LEU A 34 -6.45 2.82 6.38
N HIS A 35 -7.01 1.62 6.42
CA HIS A 35 -7.34 0.94 7.67
C HIS A 35 -6.10 0.69 8.53
N PHE A 36 -5.03 0.15 7.92
CA PHE A 36 -3.76 -0.03 8.63
C PHE A 36 -3.15 1.31 9.07
N ALA A 37 -3.21 2.35 8.22
CA ALA A 37 -2.71 3.68 8.56
C ALA A 37 -3.44 4.27 9.78
N HIS A 38 -4.76 4.13 9.85
CA HIS A 38 -5.54 4.53 10.99
C HIS A 38 -5.10 3.79 12.26
N ASN A 39 -4.99 2.47 12.20
CA ASN A 39 -4.63 1.64 13.36
C ASN A 39 -3.21 1.94 13.86
N ILE A 40 -2.23 2.14 12.96
CA ILE A 40 -0.88 2.57 13.33
C ILE A 40 -0.94 3.92 14.02
N MET A 41 -1.63 4.91 13.44
CA MET A 41 -1.77 6.25 14.04
C MET A 41 -2.35 6.17 15.45
N GLN A 42 -3.45 5.45 15.65
CA GLN A 42 -4.07 5.30 16.97
C GLN A 42 -3.12 4.64 17.99
N SER A 43 -2.34 3.66 17.55
CA SER A 43 -1.35 2.99 18.40
C SER A 43 -0.17 3.88 18.77
N GLU A 44 0.30 4.73 17.84
CA GLU A 44 1.46 5.58 18.05
C GLU A 44 1.11 6.97 18.63
N ALA A 45 -0.14 7.42 18.55
CA ALA A 45 -0.59 8.71 19.07
C ALA A 45 -0.25 8.95 20.56
N PRO A 46 -0.35 7.96 21.47
CA PRO A 46 0.06 8.17 22.86
C PRO A 46 1.54 8.53 23.05
N LYS A 47 2.43 8.05 22.14
CA LYS A 47 3.87 8.33 22.15
C LYS A 47 4.21 9.59 21.35
N SER A 48 3.39 9.90 20.36
CA SER A 48 3.63 10.96 19.38
C SER A 48 2.33 11.75 19.10
N PRO A 49 1.81 12.54 20.07
CA PRO A 49 0.51 13.21 19.94
C PRO A 49 0.41 14.13 18.73
N TRP A 50 1.54 14.71 18.28
CA TRP A 50 1.58 15.57 17.08
C TRP A 50 1.24 14.82 15.78
N LEU A 51 1.32 13.48 15.78
CA LEU A 51 0.95 12.66 14.62
C LEU A 51 -0.53 12.84 14.27
N LEU A 52 -1.39 13.07 15.26
CA LEU A 52 -2.82 13.35 15.03
C LEU A 52 -3.04 14.63 14.21
N ASN A 53 -2.16 15.62 14.31
CA ASN A 53 -2.22 16.82 13.49
C ASN A 53 -1.84 16.56 12.02
N GLN A 54 -1.28 15.39 11.72
CA GLN A 54 -0.88 14.95 10.38
C GLN A 54 -1.87 13.94 9.76
N GLU A 55 -3.00 13.70 10.42
CA GLU A 55 -4.02 12.72 9.99
C GLU A 55 -4.40 12.92 8.51
N ARG A 56 -4.57 14.17 8.09
CA ARG A 56 -4.93 14.49 6.71
C ARG A 56 -3.86 14.04 5.72
N VAL A 57 -2.58 14.31 6.01
CA VAL A 57 -1.45 13.89 5.18
C VAL A 57 -1.37 12.36 5.11
N VAL A 58 -1.52 11.69 6.26
CA VAL A 58 -1.50 10.23 6.34
C VAL A 58 -2.62 9.61 5.50
N TYR A 59 -3.87 10.04 5.70
CA TYR A 59 -5.01 9.42 5.02
C TYR A 59 -5.02 9.72 3.52
N VAL A 60 -4.68 10.94 3.12
CA VAL A 60 -4.55 11.27 1.70
C VAL A 60 -3.47 10.40 1.06
N SER A 61 -2.27 10.36 1.64
CA SER A 61 -1.18 9.55 1.10
C SER A 61 -1.52 8.06 1.03
N ALA A 62 -2.13 7.51 2.09
CA ALA A 62 -2.55 6.11 2.14
C ALA A 62 -3.55 5.74 1.04
N ILE A 63 -4.50 6.65 0.73
CA ILE A 63 -5.53 6.36 -0.27
C ILE A 63 -5.01 6.51 -1.70
N VAL A 64 -4.16 7.52 -1.98
CA VAL A 64 -3.79 7.85 -3.37
C VAL A 64 -2.41 7.35 -3.80
N HIS A 65 -1.68 6.60 -2.94
CA HIS A 65 -0.27 6.26 -3.20
C HIS A 65 -0.05 5.50 -4.52
N ASP A 66 -0.96 4.62 -4.90
CA ASP A 66 -0.90 3.85 -6.15
C ASP A 66 -1.48 4.59 -7.37
N MET A 67 -2.14 5.76 -7.15
CA MET A 67 -2.76 6.54 -8.23
C MET A 67 -1.75 7.33 -9.08
N CYS A 68 -0.47 7.11 -8.88
CA CYS A 68 0.62 7.65 -9.70
C CYS A 68 1.67 6.57 -10.04
N ASP A 69 1.37 5.27 -9.84
CA ASP A 69 2.33 4.20 -10.08
C ASP A 69 2.73 4.15 -11.57
N LYS A 70 4.04 4.12 -11.79
CA LYS A 70 4.69 4.03 -13.12
C LYS A 70 4.32 2.79 -13.92
N LYS A 71 3.73 1.76 -13.28
CA LYS A 71 3.19 0.58 -13.97
C LYS A 71 2.02 0.92 -14.89
N TYR A 72 1.24 1.95 -14.52
CA TYR A 72 0.00 2.31 -15.20
C TYR A 72 0.08 3.65 -15.92
N MET A 73 0.96 4.58 -15.45
CA MET A 73 1.02 5.92 -16.00
C MET A 73 2.39 6.59 -15.82
N ASN A 74 2.55 7.78 -16.40
CA ASN A 74 3.69 8.61 -16.07
C ASN A 74 3.55 9.16 -14.65
N GLU A 75 4.46 8.76 -13.75
CA GLU A 75 4.43 9.09 -12.32
C GLU A 75 4.32 10.61 -12.06
N LYS A 76 5.12 11.42 -12.78
CA LYS A 76 5.08 12.90 -12.62
C LYS A 76 3.73 13.48 -13.02
N GLN A 77 3.08 12.90 -14.03
CA GLN A 77 1.74 13.33 -14.43
C GLN A 77 0.71 12.88 -13.40
N GLY A 78 0.82 11.66 -12.88
CA GLY A 78 -0.04 11.15 -11.80
C GLY A 78 0.00 12.05 -10.57
N ILE A 79 1.21 12.43 -10.13
CA ILE A 79 1.40 13.35 -8.99
C ILE A 79 0.77 14.73 -9.27
N ARG A 80 0.94 15.29 -10.47
CA ARG A 80 0.27 16.57 -10.83
C ARG A 80 -1.25 16.45 -10.84
N ASN A 81 -1.79 15.34 -11.30
CA ASN A 81 -3.23 15.12 -11.27
C ASN A 81 -3.79 15.08 -9.84
N ILE A 82 -3.07 14.42 -8.91
CA ILE A 82 -3.41 14.40 -7.49
C ILE A 82 -3.36 15.82 -6.91
N GLU A 83 -2.30 16.57 -7.20
CA GLU A 83 -2.13 17.94 -6.73
C GLU A 83 -3.27 18.85 -7.20
N GLU A 84 -3.61 18.80 -8.48
CA GLU A 84 -4.71 19.60 -9.05
C GLU A 84 -6.08 19.22 -8.47
N TYR A 85 -6.31 17.91 -8.24
CA TYR A 85 -7.57 17.43 -7.68
C TYR A 85 -7.78 17.83 -6.22
N LEU A 86 -6.68 17.95 -5.45
CA LEU A 86 -6.71 18.22 -4.00
C LEU A 86 -6.24 19.63 -3.62
N LYS A 87 -6.04 20.53 -4.58
CA LYS A 87 -5.48 21.86 -4.34
C LYS A 87 -6.25 22.70 -3.33
N ASP A 88 -7.57 22.50 -3.23
CA ASP A 88 -8.45 23.24 -2.32
C ASP A 88 -8.65 22.51 -0.97
N ASP A 89 -8.13 21.28 -0.82
CA ASP A 89 -8.31 20.45 0.38
C ASP A 89 -7.08 20.43 1.29
N LEU A 90 -5.91 20.69 0.74
CA LEU A 90 -4.63 20.63 1.45
C LEU A 90 -3.90 21.98 1.39
N THR A 91 -3.21 22.30 2.47
CA THR A 91 -2.22 23.37 2.45
C THR A 91 -1.02 23.02 1.57
N ALA A 92 -0.27 24.02 1.12
CA ALA A 92 0.94 23.77 0.31
C ALA A 92 1.96 22.86 1.03
N GLY A 93 2.08 22.98 2.36
CA GLY A 93 2.96 22.14 3.17
C GLY A 93 2.49 20.69 3.20
N GLU A 94 1.18 20.44 3.43
CA GLU A 94 0.58 19.11 3.41
C GLU A 94 0.71 18.46 2.03
N MET A 95 0.44 19.21 0.95
CA MET A 95 0.57 18.72 -0.41
C MET A 95 2.02 18.30 -0.73
N ASN A 96 3.01 19.10 -0.32
CA ASN A 96 4.41 18.75 -0.51
C ASN A 96 4.78 17.48 0.27
N ALA A 97 4.27 17.32 1.48
CA ALA A 97 4.46 16.09 2.26
C ALA A 97 3.83 14.87 1.58
N VAL A 98 2.58 14.98 1.11
CA VAL A 98 1.90 13.92 0.36
C VAL A 98 2.72 13.53 -0.87
N LYS A 99 3.14 14.49 -1.69
CA LYS A 99 3.96 14.23 -2.90
C LYS A 99 5.26 13.51 -2.56
N LEU A 100 5.95 13.93 -1.51
CA LEU A 100 7.19 13.30 -1.06
C LEU A 100 6.95 11.87 -0.59
N ILE A 101 5.90 11.64 0.21
CA ILE A 101 5.54 10.31 0.71
C ILE A 101 5.27 9.37 -0.46
N ILE A 102 4.30 9.69 -1.32
CA ILE A 102 3.87 8.77 -2.39
C ILE A 102 4.94 8.49 -3.44
N SER A 103 5.87 9.43 -3.67
CA SER A 103 6.97 9.24 -4.64
C SER A 103 8.17 8.46 -4.08
N THR A 104 8.26 8.28 -2.76
CA THR A 104 9.47 7.70 -2.14
C THR A 104 9.20 6.47 -1.27
N MET A 105 7.94 6.18 -0.92
CA MET A 105 7.60 5.14 0.06
C MET A 105 7.71 3.70 -0.46
N SER A 106 7.76 3.48 -1.77
CA SER A 106 7.74 2.13 -2.32
C SER A 106 8.92 1.29 -1.83
N TYR A 107 8.70 -0.01 -1.60
CA TYR A 107 9.74 -0.95 -1.17
C TYR A 107 11.01 -0.85 -2.02
N SER A 108 10.88 -0.82 -3.34
CA SER A 108 12.02 -0.75 -4.27
C SER A 108 12.78 0.57 -4.16
N THR A 109 12.08 1.68 -3.96
CA THR A 109 12.69 3.00 -3.79
C THR A 109 13.46 3.08 -2.48
N VAL A 110 12.86 2.62 -1.38
CA VAL A 110 13.51 2.61 -0.06
C VAL A 110 14.73 1.68 -0.06
N LYS A 111 14.61 0.49 -0.65
CA LYS A 111 15.75 -0.44 -0.75
C LYS A 111 16.93 0.14 -1.53
N LYS A 112 16.66 0.94 -2.55
CA LYS A 112 17.70 1.55 -3.41
C LYS A 112 18.31 2.81 -2.80
N ASN A 113 17.48 3.69 -2.24
CA ASN A 113 17.85 5.06 -1.90
C ASN A 113 17.87 5.34 -0.39
N GLY A 114 17.38 4.41 0.45
CA GLY A 114 17.09 4.68 1.86
C GLY A 114 15.86 5.56 2.06
N PHE A 115 15.68 6.06 3.28
CA PHE A 115 14.60 6.99 3.61
C PHE A 115 14.97 8.41 3.19
N PRO A 116 13.99 9.18 2.65
CA PRO A 116 14.22 10.60 2.35
C PRO A 116 14.29 11.44 3.64
N GLU A 117 14.79 12.65 3.54
CA GLU A 117 14.65 13.64 4.61
C GLU A 117 13.22 14.17 4.64
N LEU A 118 12.50 13.89 5.73
CA LEU A 118 11.06 14.12 5.86
C LEU A 118 10.71 15.23 6.84
N GLY A 119 11.72 15.76 7.57
CA GLY A 119 11.50 16.77 8.58
C GLY A 119 10.36 16.40 9.54
N PRO A 120 9.37 17.30 9.75
CA PRO A 120 8.27 17.05 10.68
C PRO A 120 7.34 15.91 10.26
N TYR A 121 7.36 15.46 9.00
CA TYR A 121 6.47 14.44 8.46
C TYR A 121 7.08 13.02 8.50
N ALA A 122 8.21 12.81 9.17
CA ALA A 122 8.85 11.49 9.26
C ALA A 122 7.92 10.42 9.86
N ALA A 123 7.16 10.76 10.91
CA ALA A 123 6.20 9.83 11.49
C ALA A 123 5.07 9.47 10.51
N ALA A 124 4.48 10.46 9.85
CA ALA A 124 3.45 10.24 8.83
C ALA A 124 3.95 9.34 7.68
N TYR A 125 5.19 9.57 7.23
CA TYR A 125 5.81 8.72 6.21
C TYR A 125 5.87 7.26 6.63
N HIS A 126 6.38 6.97 7.83
CA HIS A 126 6.48 5.59 8.33
C HIS A 126 5.11 4.95 8.49
N VAL A 127 4.11 5.70 8.98
CA VAL A 127 2.72 5.21 9.05
C VAL A 127 2.23 4.74 7.68
N VAL A 128 2.32 5.60 6.65
CA VAL A 128 1.81 5.27 5.31
C VAL A 128 2.59 4.10 4.68
N ARG A 129 3.92 4.15 4.75
CA ARG A 129 4.78 3.10 4.20
C ARG A 129 4.53 1.74 4.85
N GLU A 130 4.40 1.71 6.17
CA GLU A 130 4.18 0.46 6.91
C GLU A 130 2.78 -0.08 6.68
N SER A 131 1.80 0.79 6.44
CA SER A 131 0.44 0.39 6.08
C SER A 131 0.39 -0.33 4.74
N ASP A 132 1.10 0.17 3.72
CA ASP A 132 1.23 -0.52 2.44
C ASP A 132 1.97 -1.85 2.57
N LEU A 133 3.05 -1.91 3.36
CA LEU A 133 3.76 -3.16 3.64
C LEU A 133 2.90 -4.19 4.38
N LEU A 134 1.99 -3.76 5.28
CA LEU A 134 1.03 -4.66 5.92
C LEU A 134 -0.02 -5.15 4.92
N ALA A 135 -0.55 -4.27 4.08
CA ALA A 135 -1.49 -4.64 3.03
C ALA A 135 -0.86 -5.58 1.98
N ALA A 136 0.46 -5.58 1.83
CA ALA A 136 1.18 -6.46 0.92
C ALA A 136 1.12 -7.95 1.32
N TYR A 137 0.70 -8.29 2.55
CA TYR A 137 0.50 -9.69 2.97
C TYR A 137 -0.74 -10.36 2.37
N ASP A 138 -1.57 -9.66 1.61
CA ASP A 138 -2.68 -10.24 0.85
C ASP A 138 -2.13 -11.04 -0.35
N PHE A 139 -2.03 -12.36 -0.18
CA PHE A 139 -1.53 -13.27 -1.21
C PHE A 139 -2.39 -13.28 -2.47
N ASP A 140 -3.71 -13.26 -2.30
CA ASP A 140 -4.66 -13.32 -3.41
C ASP A 140 -4.53 -12.08 -4.30
N ARG A 141 -4.23 -10.91 -3.70
CA ARG A 141 -3.97 -9.68 -4.43
C ARG A 141 -2.82 -9.83 -5.43
N CYS A 142 -1.74 -10.53 -5.03
CA CYS A 142 -0.61 -10.78 -5.93
C CYS A 142 -0.98 -11.70 -7.10
N MET A 143 -1.81 -12.71 -6.85
CA MET A 143 -2.33 -13.58 -7.91
C MET A 143 -3.22 -12.80 -8.88
N VAL A 144 -4.13 -11.96 -8.37
CA VAL A 144 -5.02 -11.11 -9.19
C VAL A 144 -4.21 -10.21 -10.10
N TYR A 145 -3.17 -9.56 -9.57
CA TYR A 145 -2.27 -8.72 -10.37
C TYR A 145 -1.63 -9.50 -11.53
N ASP A 146 -1.08 -10.69 -11.26
CA ASP A 146 -0.39 -11.46 -12.29
C ASP A 146 -1.35 -12.00 -13.37
N MET A 147 -2.54 -12.47 -12.96
CA MET A 147 -3.59 -12.86 -13.90
C MET A 147 -4.02 -11.69 -14.80
N TYR A 148 -4.12 -10.49 -14.25
CA TYR A 148 -4.50 -9.30 -15.02
C TYR A 148 -3.36 -8.79 -15.90
N ALA A 149 -2.17 -8.56 -15.33
CA ALA A 149 -1.05 -7.92 -16.03
C ALA A 149 -0.36 -8.81 -17.05
N SER A 150 -0.30 -10.12 -16.79
CA SER A 150 0.41 -11.10 -17.62
C SER A 150 -0.52 -12.09 -18.30
N ASN A 151 -1.84 -11.99 -18.11
CA ASN A 151 -2.83 -12.97 -18.56
C ASN A 151 -2.45 -14.40 -18.12
N ALA A 152 -1.88 -14.54 -16.93
CA ALA A 152 -1.41 -15.80 -16.38
C ALA A 152 -2.57 -16.74 -16.02
N SER A 153 -2.36 -18.06 -16.15
CA SER A 153 -3.27 -19.02 -15.56
C SER A 153 -3.23 -18.93 -14.01
N VAL A 154 -4.22 -19.53 -13.36
CA VAL A 154 -4.26 -19.57 -11.88
C VAL A 154 -3.01 -20.22 -11.30
N GLU A 155 -2.53 -21.32 -11.92
CA GLU A 155 -1.31 -22.02 -11.51
C GLU A 155 -0.07 -21.14 -11.67
N GLN A 156 0.06 -20.45 -12.81
CA GLN A 156 1.17 -19.52 -13.05
C GLN A 156 1.15 -18.36 -12.07
N ALA A 157 -0.02 -17.77 -11.84
CA ALA A 157 -0.19 -16.69 -10.87
C ALA A 157 0.16 -17.13 -9.44
N PHE A 158 -0.21 -18.37 -9.06
CA PHE A 158 0.18 -18.95 -7.78
C PHE A 158 1.70 -19.10 -7.64
N GLU A 159 2.39 -19.65 -8.64
CA GLU A 159 3.85 -19.81 -8.61
C GLU A 159 4.58 -18.45 -8.55
N HIS A 160 4.14 -17.47 -9.34
CA HIS A 160 4.72 -16.14 -9.31
C HIS A 160 4.48 -15.43 -7.97
N ALA A 161 3.24 -15.48 -7.45
CA ALA A 161 2.92 -14.90 -6.15
C ALA A 161 3.71 -15.60 -5.02
N SER A 162 3.85 -16.94 -5.05
CA SER A 162 4.65 -17.70 -4.08
C SER A 162 6.11 -17.25 -4.10
N THR A 163 6.69 -17.14 -5.28
CA THR A 163 8.07 -16.65 -5.46
C THR A 163 8.25 -15.21 -4.93
N LEU A 164 7.29 -14.32 -5.19
CA LEU A 164 7.30 -12.95 -4.66
C LEU A 164 7.23 -12.94 -3.14
N PHE A 165 6.36 -13.76 -2.55
CA PHE A 165 6.22 -13.85 -1.09
C PHE A 165 7.49 -14.37 -0.44
N GLU A 166 8.06 -15.46 -0.92
CA GLU A 166 9.29 -16.05 -0.40
C GLU A 166 10.49 -15.10 -0.48
N ASN A 167 10.60 -14.35 -1.58
CA ASN A 167 11.75 -13.48 -1.83
C ASN A 167 11.60 -12.08 -1.22
N ARG A 168 10.38 -11.64 -0.91
CA ARG A 168 10.12 -10.26 -0.47
C ARG A 168 9.19 -10.17 0.74
N VAL A 169 7.91 -10.57 0.61
CA VAL A 169 6.87 -10.23 1.59
C VAL A 169 7.13 -10.92 2.93
N LEU A 170 7.42 -12.22 2.91
CA LEU A 170 7.71 -13.00 4.12
C LEU A 170 9.04 -12.58 4.80
N LYS A 171 9.87 -11.76 4.13
CA LYS A 171 11.13 -11.23 4.67
C LYS A 171 11.01 -9.81 5.22
N HIS A 172 9.83 -9.19 5.21
CA HIS A 172 9.68 -7.81 5.70
C HIS A 172 10.15 -7.64 7.15
N ASN A 173 9.86 -8.60 8.03
CA ASN A 173 10.34 -8.58 9.42
C ASN A 173 11.86 -8.79 9.53
N ASP A 174 12.42 -9.74 8.78
CA ASP A 174 13.86 -10.03 8.78
C ASP A 174 14.68 -8.83 8.28
N HIS A 175 14.11 -8.06 7.37
CA HIS A 175 14.72 -6.85 6.83
C HIS A 175 14.49 -5.61 7.70
N GLY A 176 13.81 -5.74 8.85
CA GLY A 176 13.57 -4.64 9.78
C GLY A 176 12.75 -3.50 9.19
N LEU A 177 11.81 -3.80 8.29
CA LEU A 177 11.05 -2.78 7.57
C LEU A 177 9.95 -2.11 8.41
N PHE A 178 9.56 -2.72 9.53
CA PHE A 178 8.57 -2.16 10.45
C PHE A 178 9.26 -1.46 11.61
N THR A 179 8.89 -0.21 11.87
CA THR A 179 9.43 0.62 12.94
C THR A 179 8.43 0.82 14.06
N THR A 180 7.12 0.92 13.73
CA THR A 180 6.04 1.11 14.70
C THR A 180 5.70 -0.19 15.44
N ASP A 181 5.29 -0.07 16.71
CA ASP A 181 4.98 -1.25 17.53
C ASP A 181 3.75 -2.00 17.01
N TYR A 182 2.77 -1.26 16.47
CA TYR A 182 1.60 -1.87 15.85
C TYR A 182 2.00 -2.74 14.65
N ALA A 183 2.74 -2.15 13.69
CA ALA A 183 3.11 -2.86 12.48
C ALA A 183 3.99 -4.08 12.74
N LYS A 184 4.91 -4.01 13.72
CA LYS A 184 5.71 -5.16 14.15
C LYS A 184 4.85 -6.33 14.65
N ARG A 185 3.83 -6.05 15.47
CA ARG A 185 2.94 -7.11 15.96
C ARG A 185 2.02 -7.64 14.87
N GLU A 186 1.38 -6.74 14.14
CA GLU A 186 0.41 -7.08 13.10
C GLU A 186 1.04 -7.88 11.97
N SER A 187 2.26 -7.52 11.56
CA SER A 187 2.99 -8.24 10.51
C SER A 187 3.23 -9.71 10.83
N LEU A 188 3.39 -10.09 12.11
CA LEU A 188 3.55 -11.49 12.51
C LEU A 188 2.23 -12.28 12.32
N VAL A 189 1.09 -11.64 12.63
CA VAL A 189 -0.23 -12.22 12.42
C VAL A 189 -0.48 -12.42 10.93
N LEU A 190 -0.27 -11.37 10.14
CA LEU A 190 -0.45 -11.39 8.68
C LEU A 190 0.50 -12.37 7.99
N HIS A 191 1.74 -12.50 8.47
CA HIS A 191 2.70 -13.50 7.99
C HIS A 191 2.15 -14.91 8.15
N SER A 192 1.64 -15.25 9.33
CA SER A 192 1.03 -16.56 9.59
C SER A 192 -0.21 -16.81 8.71
N GLN A 193 -1.06 -15.80 8.55
CA GLN A 193 -2.24 -15.88 7.67
C GLN A 193 -1.85 -16.09 6.21
N ALA A 194 -0.83 -15.38 5.72
CA ALA A 194 -0.32 -15.54 4.37
C ALA A 194 0.21 -16.96 4.11
N LEU A 195 0.98 -17.54 5.04
CA LEU A 195 1.44 -18.93 4.93
C LEU A 195 0.27 -19.91 4.88
N GLY A 196 -0.75 -19.70 5.71
CA GLY A 196 -1.98 -20.52 5.66
C GLY A 196 -2.73 -20.38 4.33
N ARG A 197 -2.78 -19.15 3.76
CA ARG A 197 -3.41 -18.89 2.45
C ARG A 197 -2.66 -19.56 1.31
N ILE A 198 -1.33 -19.47 1.31
CA ILE A 198 -0.47 -20.17 0.32
C ILE A 198 -0.70 -21.68 0.39
N GLN A 199 -0.75 -22.25 1.60
CA GLN A 199 -1.00 -23.69 1.75
C GLN A 199 -2.40 -24.09 1.26
N SER A 200 -3.42 -23.26 1.50
CA SER A 200 -4.78 -23.49 1.00
C SER A 200 -4.83 -23.53 -0.51
N TRP A 201 -4.19 -22.57 -1.18
CA TRP A 201 -4.08 -22.57 -2.65
C TRP A 201 -3.34 -23.78 -3.18
N ARG A 202 -2.23 -24.19 -2.55
CA ARG A 202 -1.49 -25.39 -2.93
C ARG A 202 -2.38 -26.63 -2.89
N ASN A 203 -3.18 -26.79 -1.85
CA ASN A 203 -4.13 -27.89 -1.72
C ASN A 203 -5.19 -27.86 -2.83
N ILE A 204 -5.79 -26.70 -3.12
CA ILE A 204 -6.78 -26.54 -4.21
C ILE A 204 -6.19 -26.98 -5.55
N LEU A 205 -5.01 -26.47 -5.90
CA LEU A 205 -4.37 -26.76 -7.19
C LEU A 205 -3.89 -28.21 -7.32
N THR A 206 -3.52 -28.85 -6.21
CA THR A 206 -3.13 -30.27 -6.20
C THR A 206 -4.35 -31.17 -6.38
N THR A 207 -5.46 -30.84 -5.73
CA THR A 207 -6.71 -31.65 -5.83
C THR A 207 -7.33 -31.53 -7.22
N SER A 208 -7.22 -30.38 -7.88
CA SER A 208 -7.76 -30.16 -9.23
C SER A 208 -7.02 -30.90 -10.33
N ARG A 209 -5.84 -31.44 -10.08
CA ARG A 209 -5.09 -32.29 -11.04
C ARG A 209 -5.51 -33.75 -11.06
N GLY A 210 -6.45 -34.13 -10.19
CA GLY A 210 -6.95 -35.52 -10.05
C GLY A 210 -8.28 -35.77 -10.78
N PHE A 211 -8.75 -34.86 -11.61
CA PHE A 211 -9.90 -34.97 -12.50
C PHE A 211 -9.42 -34.73 -13.96
#